data_2f2db3600c598e37c4c309eb7a581cf4
#
_entry.id   2f2db3600c598e37c4c309eb7a581cf4
#
_cell.length_a   1.000
_cell.length_b   1.000
_cell.length_c   1.000
_cell.angle_alpha   90.00
_cell.angle_beta   90.00
_cell.angle_gamma   90.00
#
_symmetry.space_group_name_H-M   'P 1'
#
loop_
_entity.id
_entity.type
_entity.pdbx_description
1 polymer ?
#
loop_
_entity_poly.entity_id
_entity_poly.type
_entity_poly.pdbx_seq_one_letter_code
_entity_poly.pdbx_strand_id
1 'polypeptide(L)'
;MAVMTVPAGAAGRIGLGLSTESVRGVDYGVAHSIESLEQAFRLVHDQYVARGYMRPEPSSWRLSVHHALPATKVFVARHGRRVIGTLTLIPDSPLGLPMDALYDHELTTLRNQSRYVAEVSSLAITDDFRPLGLPVLTSLMRLVGLYAMEVAGCDDICIAVNPRHVGFYRRIFPHAAAIGGRRAYSKVNGAPAVAVRIDLQLLARLFPAVQDGTAEVNEAYRFFMRAHDFSTIVAQLEHEASKARLTPRVFKHFFSAHPALAEAPAAVHAVVQALYPGIDVDAVLEEYRARADNTVPYSDLALAMLPA
;
A
#
# COMPACT_ATOMS: atom_id res chain seq x y z
N MET A 1 -7.67 2.06 3.31
CA MET A 1 -7.49 1.50 1.96
C MET A 1 -7.36 2.62 0.95
N ALA A 2 -6.42 2.48 0.09
CA ALA A 2 -6.17 3.43 -0.96
C ALA A 2 -6.96 3.06 -2.20
N VAL A 3 -7.73 4.00 -2.72
CA VAL A 3 -7.99 3.98 -4.15
C VAL A 3 -6.67 4.33 -4.83
N MET A 4 -6.02 3.32 -5.42
CA MET A 4 -4.77 3.55 -6.15
C MET A 4 -5.04 4.53 -7.28
N THR A 5 -4.37 5.68 -7.24
CA THR A 5 -4.46 6.66 -8.32
C THR A 5 -3.22 6.56 -9.19
N VAL A 6 -3.43 6.14 -10.44
CA VAL A 6 -2.42 6.31 -11.49
C VAL A 6 -2.25 7.80 -11.77
N PRO A 7 -1.03 8.33 -11.92
CA PRO A 7 -0.80 9.73 -12.25
C PRO A 7 -1.66 10.19 -13.44
N ALA A 8 -2.28 11.36 -13.32
CA ALA A 8 -3.02 11.96 -14.43
C ALA A 8 -2.06 12.21 -15.60
N GLY A 9 -2.30 11.60 -16.74
CA GLY A 9 -1.40 11.62 -17.92
C GLY A 9 -1.18 10.25 -18.54
N ALA A 10 -1.44 9.17 -17.80
CA ALA A 10 -1.27 7.80 -18.31
C ALA A 10 -2.38 7.32 -19.28
N ALA A 11 -3.35 8.16 -19.61
CA ALA A 11 -4.49 7.80 -20.47
C ALA A 11 -4.30 8.10 -21.97
N GLY A 12 -3.24 8.82 -22.36
CA GLY A 12 -2.91 9.07 -23.75
C GLY A 12 -1.93 8.02 -24.28
N ARG A 13 -2.11 7.51 -25.50
CA ARG A 13 -1.27 6.56 -26.25
C ARG A 13 0.11 6.37 -25.62
N ILE A 14 0.20 5.47 -24.67
CA ILE A 14 1.44 5.06 -24.05
C ILE A 14 1.94 3.89 -24.91
N GLY A 15 2.84 4.17 -25.83
CA GLY A 15 3.94 3.25 -26.01
C GLY A 15 4.56 3.20 -24.61
N LEU A 16 4.37 2.09 -23.88
CA LEU A 16 4.97 1.89 -22.58
C LEU A 16 6.48 1.80 -22.80
N GLY A 17 7.16 2.94 -22.99
CA GLY A 17 8.59 3.04 -22.81
C GLY A 17 8.88 2.75 -21.35
N LEU A 18 8.64 1.53 -20.92
CA LEU A 18 9.10 1.01 -19.65
C LEU A 18 10.61 0.92 -19.79
N SER A 19 11.28 1.98 -19.37
CA SER A 19 12.73 1.94 -19.20
C SER A 19 13.00 0.75 -18.29
N THR A 20 13.73 -0.22 -18.81
CA THR A 20 14.21 -1.40 -18.07
C THR A 20 15.26 -1.00 -17.03
N GLU A 21 15.71 0.25 -17.07
CA GLU A 21 16.63 0.83 -16.10
C GLU A 21 15.85 1.41 -14.92
N SER A 22 16.32 1.12 -13.70
CA SER A 22 15.88 1.83 -12.50
C SER A 22 16.02 3.33 -12.77
N VAL A 23 15.01 4.10 -12.36
CA VAL A 23 15.08 5.57 -12.52
C VAL A 23 16.36 6.05 -11.84
N ARG A 24 17.23 6.72 -12.61
CA ARG A 24 18.57 7.12 -12.15
C ARG A 24 18.47 7.94 -10.87
N GLY A 25 19.18 7.51 -9.83
CA GLY A 25 19.19 8.15 -8.52
C GLY A 25 17.96 7.84 -7.64
N VAL A 26 17.13 6.86 -8.02
CA VAL A 26 16.02 6.39 -7.20
C VAL A 26 16.32 4.99 -6.68
N ASP A 27 16.31 4.83 -5.34
CA ASP A 27 16.45 3.57 -4.65
C ASP A 27 15.07 3.06 -4.24
N TYR A 28 14.88 1.74 -4.31
CA TYR A 28 13.62 1.07 -3.97
C TYR A 28 13.84 0.04 -2.87
N GLY A 29 12.89 -0.08 -1.96
CA GLY A 29 12.98 -1.09 -0.90
C GLY A 29 11.84 -1.02 0.11
N VAL A 30 11.99 -1.72 1.23
CA VAL A 30 11.03 -1.73 2.33
C VAL A 30 11.39 -0.66 3.36
N ALA A 31 10.42 0.14 3.79
CA ALA A 31 10.62 1.10 4.87
C ALA A 31 10.82 0.37 6.20
N HIS A 32 11.93 0.66 6.91
CA HIS A 32 12.28 0.02 8.18
C HIS A 32 12.69 1.01 9.29
N SER A 33 12.79 2.29 8.98
CA SER A 33 13.06 3.34 9.98
C SER A 33 11.82 4.20 10.23
N ILE A 34 11.72 4.79 11.43
CA ILE A 34 10.67 5.75 11.76
C ILE A 34 10.61 6.86 10.71
N GLU A 35 11.77 7.47 10.37
CA GLU A 35 11.86 8.54 9.37
C GLU A 35 11.27 8.12 8.01
N SER A 36 11.59 6.92 7.55
CA SER A 36 11.09 6.41 6.25
C SER A 36 9.58 6.15 6.28
N LEU A 37 9.07 5.59 7.38
CA LEU A 37 7.64 5.33 7.58
C LEU A 37 6.85 6.63 7.70
N GLU A 38 7.35 7.63 8.47
CA GLU A 38 6.72 8.94 8.58
C GLU A 38 6.59 9.63 7.22
N GLN A 39 7.67 9.62 6.43
CA GLN A 39 7.66 10.20 5.09
C GLN A 39 6.64 9.48 4.18
N ALA A 40 6.58 8.14 4.24
CA ALA A 40 5.63 7.36 3.47
C ALA A 40 4.17 7.67 3.87
N PHE A 41 3.85 7.67 5.17
CA PHE A 41 2.50 7.95 5.66
C PHE A 41 2.08 9.40 5.39
N ARG A 42 2.99 10.35 5.52
CA ARG A 42 2.76 11.75 5.17
C ARG A 42 2.52 11.93 3.68
N LEU A 43 3.33 11.29 2.84
CA LEU A 43 3.13 11.33 1.38
C LEU A 43 1.74 10.84 0.99
N VAL A 44 1.27 9.73 1.57
CA VAL A 44 -0.10 9.24 1.31
C VAL A 44 -1.14 10.22 1.80
N HIS A 45 -0.99 10.74 3.03
CA HIS A 45 -1.89 11.75 3.59
C HIS A 45 -2.03 12.96 2.67
N ASP A 46 -0.92 13.59 2.30
CA ASP A 46 -0.90 14.81 1.51
C ASP A 46 -1.52 14.61 0.13
N GLN A 47 -1.17 13.49 -0.53
CA GLN A 47 -1.73 13.13 -1.83
C GLN A 47 -3.23 12.82 -1.78
N TYR A 48 -3.72 12.30 -0.64
CA TYR A 48 -5.15 11.98 -0.47
C TYR A 48 -5.96 13.21 -0.11
N VAL A 49 -5.44 14.07 0.76
CA VAL A 49 -6.07 15.36 1.07
C VAL A 49 -6.16 16.22 -0.20
N ALA A 50 -5.07 16.35 -0.95
CA ALA A 50 -5.04 17.12 -2.19
C ALA A 50 -6.06 16.62 -3.26
N ARG A 51 -6.45 15.33 -3.20
CA ARG A 51 -7.46 14.75 -4.11
C ARG A 51 -8.86 14.64 -3.52
N GLY A 52 -9.07 15.15 -2.31
CA GLY A 52 -10.35 15.07 -1.62
C GLY A 52 -10.74 13.65 -1.16
N TYR A 53 -9.79 12.73 -1.07
CA TYR A 53 -10.03 11.36 -0.62
C TYR A 53 -10.08 11.21 0.90
N MET A 54 -9.54 12.16 1.63
CA MET A 54 -9.65 12.24 3.09
C MET A 54 -9.60 13.69 3.55
N ARG A 55 -10.09 13.93 4.76
CA ARG A 55 -9.87 15.19 5.47
C ARG A 55 -8.44 15.23 6.04
N PRO A 56 -7.87 16.43 6.23
CA PRO A 56 -6.61 16.55 6.95
C PRO A 56 -6.68 15.86 8.32
N GLU A 57 -5.65 15.06 8.63
CA GLU A 57 -5.47 14.42 9.92
C GLU A 57 -4.43 15.20 10.73
N PRO A 58 -4.65 15.49 12.04
CA PRO A 58 -3.71 16.25 12.87
C PRO A 58 -2.28 15.70 12.85
N SER A 59 -2.11 14.39 12.85
CA SER A 59 -0.80 13.74 12.71
C SER A 59 -0.14 13.96 11.35
N SER A 60 -0.89 14.39 10.34
CA SER A 60 -0.49 14.42 8.93
C SER A 60 -0.02 13.07 8.40
N TRP A 61 -0.51 11.97 8.96
CA TRP A 61 -0.22 10.61 8.52
C TRP A 61 -1.47 9.90 8.01
N ARG A 62 -1.32 9.07 6.99
CA ARG A 62 -2.34 8.11 6.58
C ARG A 62 -1.95 6.75 7.11
N LEU A 63 -2.42 6.45 8.30
CA LEU A 63 -2.18 5.20 9.02
C LEU A 63 -3.51 4.43 9.18
N SER A 64 -3.44 3.11 9.24
CA SER A 64 -4.56 2.24 9.61
C SER A 64 -4.08 1.17 10.59
N VAL A 65 -5.00 0.52 11.27
CA VAL A 65 -4.69 -0.58 12.19
C VAL A 65 -3.92 -1.73 11.52
N HIS A 66 -4.10 -1.94 10.22
CA HIS A 66 -3.36 -2.97 9.47
C HIS A 66 -1.84 -2.71 9.42
N HIS A 67 -1.41 -1.45 9.63
CA HIS A 67 0.02 -1.16 9.76
C HIS A 67 0.62 -1.66 11.09
N ALA A 68 -0.23 -2.06 12.05
CA ALA A 68 0.22 -2.77 13.25
C ALA A 68 0.56 -4.25 13.00
N LEU A 69 0.17 -4.81 11.85
CA LEU A 69 0.42 -6.22 11.55
C LEU A 69 1.88 -6.46 11.14
N PRO A 70 2.58 -7.47 11.71
CA PRO A 70 3.98 -7.77 11.38
C PRO A 70 4.21 -8.11 9.90
N ALA A 71 3.19 -8.71 9.26
CA ALA A 71 3.24 -9.10 7.85
C ALA A 71 3.07 -7.91 6.90
N THR A 72 2.44 -6.82 7.34
CA THR A 72 2.30 -5.60 6.52
C THR A 72 3.65 -4.98 6.22
N LYS A 73 3.89 -4.65 4.96
CA LYS A 73 5.13 -4.01 4.50
C LYS A 73 4.83 -2.75 3.70
N VAL A 74 5.55 -1.69 4.06
CA VAL A 74 5.50 -0.40 3.35
C VAL A 74 6.71 -0.33 2.43
N PHE A 75 6.46 -0.32 1.13
CA PHE A 75 7.49 -0.18 0.09
C PHE A 75 7.65 1.29 -0.25
N VAL A 76 8.89 1.70 -0.50
CA VAL A 76 9.24 3.09 -0.79
C VAL A 76 10.18 3.19 -1.99
N ALA A 77 9.99 4.25 -2.76
CA ALA A 77 10.96 4.77 -3.71
C ALA A 77 11.58 6.03 -3.11
N ARG A 78 12.91 6.11 -3.06
CA ARG A 78 13.66 7.22 -2.47
C ARG A 78 14.57 7.87 -3.49
N HIS A 79 14.59 9.19 -3.50
CA HIS A 79 15.62 9.97 -4.17
C HIS A 79 16.49 10.65 -3.10
N GLY A 80 17.68 10.13 -2.92
CA GLY A 80 18.50 10.45 -1.74
C GLY A 80 17.80 10.02 -0.44
N ARG A 81 17.58 10.96 0.48
CA ARG A 81 16.88 10.70 1.76
C ARG A 81 15.36 10.89 1.68
N ARG A 82 14.84 11.40 0.58
CA ARG A 82 13.44 11.75 0.43
C ARG A 82 12.64 10.59 -0.16
N VAL A 83 11.55 10.19 0.48
CA VAL A 83 10.56 9.27 -0.08
C VAL A 83 9.74 10.03 -1.12
N ILE A 84 9.78 9.54 -2.37
CA ILE A 84 9.10 10.14 -3.53
C ILE A 84 7.93 9.28 -4.03
N GLY A 85 7.87 8.03 -3.58
CA GLY A 85 6.78 7.10 -3.87
C GLY A 85 6.63 6.05 -2.80
N THR A 86 5.42 5.56 -2.58
CA THR A 86 5.12 4.52 -1.60
C THR A 86 3.96 3.64 -2.03
N LEU A 87 3.95 2.42 -1.52
CA LEU A 87 2.94 1.39 -1.76
C LEU A 87 2.97 0.43 -0.56
N THR A 88 1.80 0.02 -0.05
CA THR A 88 1.70 -0.90 1.09
C THR A 88 1.13 -2.24 0.66
N LEU A 89 1.77 -3.34 1.03
CA LEU A 89 1.23 -4.70 0.95
C LEU A 89 0.69 -5.12 2.32
N ILE A 90 -0.54 -5.57 2.35
CA ILE A 90 -1.25 -6.04 3.54
C ILE A 90 -1.69 -7.48 3.28
N PRO A 91 -0.94 -8.50 3.72
CA PRO A 91 -1.37 -9.88 3.66
C PRO A 91 -2.59 -10.12 4.55
N ASP A 92 -3.44 -11.05 4.16
CA ASP A 92 -4.62 -11.43 4.93
C ASP A 92 -4.25 -11.92 6.34
N SER A 93 -5.13 -11.64 7.29
CA SER A 93 -4.86 -11.86 8.71
C SER A 93 -6.18 -12.02 9.47
N PRO A 94 -6.16 -12.32 10.78
CA PRO A 94 -7.36 -12.30 11.61
C PRO A 94 -8.11 -10.96 11.62
N LEU A 95 -7.47 -9.85 11.22
CA LEU A 95 -8.14 -8.55 11.05
C LEU A 95 -8.83 -8.41 9.68
N GLY A 96 -8.70 -9.41 8.80
CA GLY A 96 -9.10 -9.31 7.41
C GLY A 96 -8.26 -8.29 6.64
N LEU A 97 -8.77 -7.90 5.47
CA LEU A 97 -8.17 -6.89 4.59
C LEU A 97 -8.95 -5.57 4.68
N PRO A 98 -8.30 -4.41 4.48
CA PRO A 98 -9.03 -3.14 4.43
C PRO A 98 -10.22 -3.13 3.48
N MET A 99 -10.12 -3.83 2.34
CA MET A 99 -11.16 -3.89 1.33
C MET A 99 -12.31 -4.85 1.65
N ASP A 100 -12.23 -5.67 2.71
CA ASP A 100 -13.37 -6.46 3.20
C ASP A 100 -14.57 -5.55 3.52
N ALA A 101 -14.32 -4.31 3.94
CA ALA A 101 -15.39 -3.33 4.14
C ALA A 101 -16.29 -3.10 2.91
N LEU A 102 -15.84 -3.49 1.72
CA LEU A 102 -16.58 -3.34 0.46
C LEU A 102 -16.79 -4.67 -0.29
N TYR A 103 -15.82 -5.56 -0.21
CA TYR A 103 -15.70 -6.74 -1.07
C TYR A 103 -15.54 -8.03 -0.27
N ASP A 104 -16.17 -8.09 0.92
CA ASP A 104 -16.09 -9.26 1.82
C ASP A 104 -16.52 -10.55 1.13
N HIS A 105 -17.62 -10.52 0.40
CA HIS A 105 -18.12 -11.70 -0.33
C HIS A 105 -17.13 -12.23 -1.37
N GLU A 106 -16.56 -11.32 -2.15
CA GLU A 106 -15.59 -11.65 -3.20
C GLU A 106 -14.28 -12.20 -2.60
N LEU A 107 -13.80 -11.59 -1.51
CA LEU A 107 -12.60 -12.04 -0.82
C LEU A 107 -12.81 -13.34 -0.07
N THR A 108 -13.97 -13.52 0.57
CA THR A 108 -14.37 -14.79 1.22
C THR A 108 -14.41 -15.91 0.19
N THR A 109 -14.86 -15.65 -1.04
CA THR A 109 -14.83 -16.64 -2.12
C THR A 109 -13.41 -17.13 -2.42
N LEU A 110 -12.42 -16.23 -2.43
CA LEU A 110 -11.00 -16.59 -2.61
C LEU A 110 -10.47 -17.40 -1.41
N ARG A 111 -10.78 -16.94 -0.18
CA ARG A 111 -10.39 -17.64 1.07
C ARG A 111 -10.95 -19.07 1.11
N ASN A 112 -12.20 -19.26 0.70
CA ASN A 112 -12.85 -20.58 0.64
C ASN A 112 -12.20 -21.50 -0.41
N GLN A 113 -11.48 -20.95 -1.39
CA GLN A 113 -10.64 -21.70 -2.33
C GLN A 113 -9.24 -21.95 -1.78
N SER A 114 -9.01 -21.73 -0.47
CA SER A 114 -7.71 -21.85 0.20
C SER A 114 -6.63 -20.95 -0.41
N ARG A 115 -7.01 -19.79 -0.96
CA ARG A 115 -6.06 -18.84 -1.53
C ARG A 115 -5.62 -17.84 -0.46
N TYR A 116 -4.33 -17.64 -0.36
CA TYR A 116 -3.74 -16.62 0.51
C TYR A 116 -3.68 -15.28 -0.22
N VAL A 117 -4.54 -14.36 0.20
CA VAL A 117 -4.76 -13.08 -0.47
C VAL A 117 -3.99 -11.97 0.23
N ALA A 118 -3.46 -11.04 -0.52
CA ALA A 118 -2.96 -9.77 0.02
C ALA A 118 -3.64 -8.58 -0.66
N GLU A 119 -3.81 -7.49 0.08
CA GLU A 119 -4.25 -6.21 -0.49
C GLU A 119 -3.05 -5.31 -0.74
N VAL A 120 -2.98 -4.73 -1.94
CA VAL A 120 -2.08 -3.62 -2.22
C VAL A 120 -2.84 -2.30 -2.08
N SER A 121 -2.28 -1.40 -1.27
CA SER A 121 -2.94 -0.20 -0.79
C SER A 121 -1.97 0.98 -0.67
N SER A 122 -2.49 2.17 -0.34
CA SER A 122 -1.70 3.35 0.01
C SER A 122 -0.67 3.77 -1.04
N LEU A 123 -1.03 3.67 -2.34
CA LEU A 123 -0.18 4.18 -3.41
C LEU A 123 -0.16 5.71 -3.41
N ALA A 124 1.03 6.28 -3.35
CA ALA A 124 1.25 7.71 -3.56
C ALA A 124 2.61 7.95 -4.23
N ILE A 125 2.67 8.97 -5.09
CA ILE A 125 3.91 9.47 -5.70
C ILE A 125 3.86 11.00 -5.61
N THR A 126 5.00 11.63 -5.29
CA THR A 126 5.10 13.09 -5.18
C THR A 126 4.85 13.76 -6.54
N ASP A 127 4.24 14.94 -6.51
CA ASP A 127 3.85 15.66 -7.73
C ASP A 127 5.04 16.16 -8.55
N ASP A 128 6.13 16.54 -7.90
CA ASP A 128 7.36 17.00 -8.53
C ASP A 128 8.11 15.88 -9.29
N PHE A 129 7.81 14.62 -9.00
CA PHE A 129 8.31 13.46 -9.76
C PHE A 129 7.30 12.92 -10.80
N ARG A 130 6.24 13.65 -11.12
CA ARG A 130 5.21 13.21 -12.09
C ARG A 130 5.76 12.77 -13.45
N PRO A 131 6.77 13.43 -14.06
CA PRO A 131 7.33 12.98 -15.34
C PRO A 131 7.92 11.56 -15.27
N LEU A 132 8.43 11.16 -14.08
CA LEU A 132 8.98 9.84 -13.78
C LEU A 132 7.99 8.95 -13.00
N GLY A 133 6.75 9.41 -12.81
CA GLY A 133 5.76 8.75 -11.96
C GLY A 133 5.40 7.35 -12.42
N LEU A 134 5.30 7.11 -13.73
CA LEU A 134 5.00 5.78 -14.26
C LEU A 134 6.17 4.79 -14.06
N PRO A 135 7.42 5.11 -14.40
CA PRO A 135 8.56 4.27 -14.06
C PRO A 135 8.71 3.98 -12.56
N VAL A 136 8.54 4.98 -11.70
CA VAL A 136 8.57 4.79 -10.22
C VAL A 136 7.44 3.86 -9.77
N LEU A 137 6.22 4.06 -10.27
CA LEU A 137 5.08 3.21 -9.98
C LEU A 137 5.32 1.75 -10.39
N THR A 138 5.74 1.52 -11.62
CA THR A 138 5.94 0.16 -12.14
C THR A 138 7.06 -0.57 -11.41
N SER A 139 8.13 0.13 -11.03
CA SER A 139 9.20 -0.45 -10.21
C SER A 139 8.70 -0.83 -8.81
N LEU A 140 7.94 0.04 -8.13
CA LEU A 140 7.31 -0.29 -6.85
C LEU A 140 6.36 -1.48 -6.97
N MET A 141 5.50 -1.51 -8.02
CA MET A 141 4.58 -2.63 -8.25
C MET A 141 5.34 -3.93 -8.46
N ARG A 142 6.47 -3.90 -9.19
CA ARG A 142 7.32 -5.08 -9.40
C ARG A 142 7.86 -5.61 -8.06
N LEU A 143 8.43 -4.74 -7.23
CA LEU A 143 8.94 -5.15 -5.91
C LEU A 143 7.85 -5.77 -5.04
N VAL A 144 6.67 -5.14 -4.99
CA VAL A 144 5.53 -5.64 -4.22
C VAL A 144 5.05 -6.99 -4.76
N GLY A 145 4.98 -7.16 -6.09
CA GLY A 145 4.59 -8.42 -6.72
C GLY A 145 5.58 -9.55 -6.40
N LEU A 146 6.89 -9.28 -6.53
CA LEU A 146 7.94 -10.25 -6.19
C LEU A 146 7.93 -10.61 -4.69
N TYR A 147 7.79 -9.61 -3.82
CA TYR A 147 7.69 -9.86 -2.38
C TYR A 147 6.44 -10.69 -2.03
N ALA A 148 5.29 -10.34 -2.58
CA ALA A 148 4.04 -11.05 -2.33
C ALA A 148 4.13 -12.51 -2.77
N MET A 149 4.72 -12.78 -3.93
CA MET A 149 4.83 -14.11 -4.52
C MET A 149 5.91 -14.96 -3.82
N GLU A 150 7.12 -14.41 -3.68
CA GLU A 150 8.30 -15.20 -3.31
C GLU A 150 8.60 -15.16 -1.79
N VAL A 151 8.25 -14.06 -1.12
CA VAL A 151 8.61 -13.88 0.30
C VAL A 151 7.39 -14.08 1.20
N ALA A 152 6.24 -13.50 0.84
CA ALA A 152 5.03 -13.62 1.62
C ALA A 152 4.20 -14.86 1.29
N GLY A 153 4.46 -15.53 0.15
CA GLY A 153 3.74 -16.72 -0.28
C GLY A 153 2.28 -16.48 -0.63
N CYS A 154 1.93 -15.28 -1.10
CA CYS A 154 0.56 -14.95 -1.48
C CYS A 154 0.19 -15.57 -2.83
N ASP A 155 -1.04 -16.04 -2.94
CA ASP A 155 -1.61 -16.56 -4.18
C ASP A 155 -2.19 -15.45 -5.05
N ASP A 156 -2.70 -14.40 -4.41
CA ASP A 156 -3.38 -13.30 -5.08
C ASP A 156 -3.00 -11.94 -4.49
N ILE A 157 -2.90 -10.96 -5.36
CA ILE A 157 -2.98 -9.55 -4.99
C ILE A 157 -4.35 -9.01 -5.38
N CYS A 158 -5.05 -8.43 -4.40
CA CYS A 158 -6.28 -7.67 -4.62
C CYS A 158 -6.02 -6.18 -4.40
N ILE A 159 -6.64 -5.36 -5.24
CA ILE A 159 -6.55 -3.90 -5.16
C ILE A 159 -7.92 -3.29 -5.36
N ALA A 160 -8.28 -2.29 -4.57
CA ALA A 160 -9.45 -1.47 -4.86
C ALA A 160 -9.01 -0.21 -5.58
N VAL A 161 -9.48 -0.02 -6.78
CA VAL A 161 -9.06 1.06 -7.67
C VAL A 161 -10.23 1.92 -8.12
N ASN A 162 -9.99 3.19 -8.42
CA ASN A 162 -10.99 3.98 -9.11
C ASN A 162 -11.29 3.32 -10.47
N PRO A 163 -12.57 3.20 -10.90
CA PRO A 163 -12.97 2.53 -12.14
C PRO A 163 -12.19 2.98 -13.38
N ARG A 164 -11.81 4.26 -13.45
CA ARG A 164 -11.01 4.83 -14.57
C ARG A 164 -9.62 4.18 -14.71
N HIS A 165 -9.11 3.53 -13.67
CA HIS A 165 -7.78 2.92 -13.66
C HIS A 165 -7.79 1.40 -13.91
N VAL A 166 -8.96 0.75 -13.96
CA VAL A 166 -9.06 -0.70 -14.23
C VAL A 166 -8.38 -1.07 -15.55
N GLY A 167 -8.59 -0.25 -16.60
CA GLY A 167 -7.94 -0.47 -17.90
C GLY A 167 -6.41 -0.40 -17.86
N PHE A 168 -5.83 0.39 -16.96
CA PHE A 168 -4.38 0.44 -16.74
C PHE A 168 -3.87 -0.89 -16.20
N TYR A 169 -4.52 -1.44 -15.15
CA TYR A 169 -4.10 -2.73 -14.57
C TYR A 169 -4.25 -3.88 -15.54
N ARG A 170 -5.33 -3.94 -16.32
CA ARG A 170 -5.53 -4.95 -17.37
C ARG A 170 -4.50 -4.87 -18.50
N ARG A 171 -3.98 -3.67 -18.76
CA ARG A 171 -2.91 -3.49 -19.76
C ARG A 171 -1.57 -4.01 -19.27
N ILE A 172 -1.26 -3.80 -17.99
CA ILE A 172 -0.02 -4.29 -17.37
C ILE A 172 -0.11 -5.79 -17.11
N PHE A 173 -1.21 -6.23 -16.52
CA PHE A 173 -1.49 -7.62 -16.18
C PHE A 173 -2.71 -8.08 -16.99
N PRO A 174 -2.52 -8.70 -18.16
CA PRO A 174 -3.63 -9.11 -19.03
C PRO A 174 -4.66 -10.01 -18.35
N HIS A 175 -4.23 -10.76 -17.33
CA HIS A 175 -5.08 -11.64 -16.52
C HIS A 175 -5.69 -10.96 -15.29
N ALA A 176 -5.47 -9.64 -15.10
CA ALA A 176 -6.13 -8.92 -14.02
C ALA A 176 -7.65 -8.88 -14.23
N ALA A 177 -8.39 -9.40 -13.28
CA ALA A 177 -9.83 -9.53 -13.32
C ALA A 177 -10.50 -8.58 -12.33
N ALA A 178 -11.56 -7.90 -12.75
CA ALA A 178 -12.47 -7.26 -11.80
C ALA A 178 -13.29 -8.37 -11.11
N ILE A 179 -13.16 -8.45 -9.78
CA ILE A 179 -13.85 -9.46 -8.97
C ILE A 179 -15.06 -8.90 -8.23
N GLY A 180 -15.29 -7.60 -8.28
CA GLY A 180 -16.44 -6.95 -7.67
C GLY A 180 -16.91 -5.77 -8.50
N GLY A 181 -18.20 -5.44 -8.37
CA GLY A 181 -18.83 -4.29 -9.02
C GLY A 181 -18.35 -2.95 -8.43
N ARG A 182 -18.73 -1.86 -9.09
CA ARG A 182 -18.46 -0.50 -8.60
C ARG A 182 -19.22 -0.24 -7.32
N ARG A 183 -18.52 0.18 -6.26
CA ARG A 183 -19.06 0.54 -4.94
C ARG A 183 -18.50 1.88 -4.48
N ALA A 184 -19.30 2.67 -3.75
CA ALA A 184 -18.84 3.88 -3.08
C ALA A 184 -18.04 3.51 -1.84
N TYR A 185 -16.86 4.10 -1.66
CA TYR A 185 -15.97 3.74 -0.58
C TYR A 185 -15.85 4.84 0.47
N SER A 186 -16.42 4.62 1.65
CA SER A 186 -16.46 5.62 2.73
C SER A 186 -15.08 6.08 3.19
N LYS A 187 -14.10 5.17 3.26
CA LYS A 187 -12.72 5.48 3.69
C LYS A 187 -11.95 6.41 2.72
N VAL A 188 -12.53 6.72 1.57
CA VAL A 188 -12.01 7.69 0.60
C VAL A 188 -13.12 8.68 0.16
N ASN A 189 -13.87 9.19 1.15
CA ASN A 189 -14.95 10.15 0.95
C ASN A 189 -15.99 9.73 -0.11
N GLY A 190 -16.35 8.45 -0.15
CA GLY A 190 -17.34 7.93 -1.10
C GLY A 190 -16.84 7.80 -2.54
N ALA A 191 -15.56 8.02 -2.82
CA ALA A 191 -15.02 7.83 -4.16
C ALA A 191 -15.31 6.40 -4.68
N PRO A 192 -15.67 6.24 -5.97
CA PRO A 192 -16.00 4.92 -6.51
C PRO A 192 -14.77 4.03 -6.57
N ALA A 193 -14.96 2.76 -6.20
CA ALA A 193 -13.94 1.72 -6.28
C ALA A 193 -14.45 0.51 -7.06
N VAL A 194 -13.53 -0.24 -7.66
CA VAL A 194 -13.71 -1.59 -8.22
C VAL A 194 -12.60 -2.46 -7.69
N ALA A 195 -12.93 -3.66 -7.21
CA ALA A 195 -11.93 -4.65 -6.82
C ALA A 195 -11.32 -5.31 -8.06
N VAL A 196 -10.00 -5.32 -8.14
CA VAL A 196 -9.23 -6.00 -9.18
C VAL A 196 -8.33 -7.04 -8.52
N ARG A 197 -8.34 -8.26 -9.04
CA ARG A 197 -7.50 -9.37 -8.63
C ARG A 197 -6.39 -9.60 -9.65
N ILE A 198 -5.19 -9.86 -9.16
CA ILE A 198 -4.03 -10.32 -9.93
C ILE A 198 -3.66 -11.70 -9.37
N ASP A 199 -3.80 -12.74 -10.17
CA ASP A 199 -3.47 -14.12 -9.80
C ASP A 199 -1.97 -14.35 -9.94
N LEU A 200 -1.26 -14.39 -8.80
CA LEU A 200 0.19 -14.57 -8.75
C LEU A 200 0.61 -16.00 -9.12
N GLN A 201 -0.21 -17.01 -8.79
CA GLN A 201 0.07 -18.39 -9.21
C GLN A 201 0.00 -18.55 -10.73
N LEU A 202 -0.95 -17.85 -11.39
CA LEU A 202 -0.98 -17.84 -12.84
C LEU A 202 0.26 -17.15 -13.42
N LEU A 203 0.68 -16.02 -12.82
CA LEU A 203 1.92 -15.34 -13.23
C LEU A 203 3.13 -16.27 -13.08
N ALA A 204 3.27 -16.97 -11.96
CA ALA A 204 4.37 -17.92 -11.73
C ALA A 204 4.37 -19.06 -12.76
N ARG A 205 3.20 -19.61 -13.12
CA ARG A 205 3.09 -20.67 -14.15
C ARG A 205 3.48 -20.20 -15.54
N LEU A 206 3.24 -18.94 -15.86
CA LEU A 206 3.59 -18.35 -17.17
C LEU A 206 5.05 -17.93 -17.25
N PHE A 207 5.75 -17.86 -16.12
CA PHE A 207 7.13 -17.36 -16.05
C PHE A 207 8.09 -18.07 -17.01
N PRO A 208 8.18 -19.41 -17.09
CA PRO A 208 9.06 -20.11 -18.03
C PRO A 208 8.79 -19.71 -19.49
N ALA A 209 7.52 -19.72 -19.90
CA ALA A 209 7.12 -19.38 -21.26
C ALA A 209 7.38 -17.91 -21.64
N VAL A 210 7.44 -17.03 -20.67
CA VAL A 210 7.86 -15.63 -20.86
C VAL A 210 9.37 -15.54 -21.04
N GLN A 211 10.14 -16.32 -20.28
CA GLN A 211 11.60 -16.32 -20.36
C GLN A 211 12.14 -16.90 -21.65
N ASP A 212 11.55 -17.99 -22.15
CA ASP A 212 11.94 -18.63 -23.43
C ASP A 212 11.31 -17.97 -24.66
N GLY A 213 10.46 -16.96 -24.46
CA GLY A 213 9.83 -16.19 -25.54
C GLY A 213 8.68 -16.92 -26.26
N THR A 214 8.21 -18.06 -25.72
CA THR A 214 7.09 -18.82 -26.31
C THR A 214 5.73 -18.25 -25.94
N ALA A 215 5.63 -17.44 -24.87
CA ALA A 215 4.39 -16.74 -24.52
C ALA A 215 4.30 -15.37 -25.19
N GLU A 216 3.19 -15.10 -25.87
CA GLU A 216 2.85 -13.76 -26.33
C GLU A 216 2.40 -12.90 -25.15
N VAL A 217 3.30 -12.05 -24.64
CA VAL A 217 3.03 -11.12 -23.56
C VAL A 217 3.48 -9.71 -23.93
N ASN A 218 2.81 -8.71 -23.34
CA ASN A 218 3.18 -7.33 -23.57
C ASN A 218 4.50 -6.95 -22.83
N GLU A 219 5.10 -5.81 -23.21
CA GLU A 219 6.36 -5.32 -22.61
C GLU A 219 6.25 -5.12 -21.10
N ALA A 220 5.10 -4.66 -20.61
CA ALA A 220 4.89 -4.46 -19.17
C ALA A 220 5.02 -5.78 -18.41
N TYR A 221 4.38 -6.84 -18.92
CA TYR A 221 4.47 -8.14 -18.32
C TYR A 221 5.90 -8.69 -18.35
N ARG A 222 6.64 -8.54 -19.48
CA ARG A 222 8.07 -8.90 -19.56
C ARG A 222 8.91 -8.15 -18.53
N PHE A 223 8.62 -6.86 -18.28
CA PHE A 223 9.30 -6.09 -17.24
C PHE A 223 9.08 -6.69 -15.85
N PHE A 224 7.83 -7.05 -15.50
CA PHE A 224 7.53 -7.65 -14.19
C PHE A 224 8.18 -9.02 -14.01
N MET A 225 8.26 -9.81 -15.06
CA MET A 225 8.74 -11.21 -15.05
C MET A 225 10.22 -11.35 -15.48
N ARG A 226 11.00 -10.26 -15.48
CA ARG A 226 12.40 -10.29 -15.90
C ARG A 226 13.28 -11.09 -14.94
N ALA A 227 13.96 -12.13 -15.49
CA ALA A 227 14.68 -13.12 -14.68
C ALA A 227 16.06 -12.67 -14.19
N HIS A 228 16.79 -11.85 -14.97
CA HIS A 228 18.24 -11.62 -14.73
C HIS A 228 18.58 -10.98 -13.38
N ASP A 229 17.65 -10.32 -12.72
CA ASP A 229 17.83 -9.69 -11.41
C ASP A 229 16.88 -10.24 -10.32
N PHE A 230 16.08 -11.25 -10.67
CA PHE A 230 15.01 -11.78 -9.82
C PHE A 230 15.51 -12.24 -8.44
N SER A 231 16.47 -13.17 -8.42
CA SER A 231 17.01 -13.74 -7.17
C SER A 231 17.70 -12.69 -6.29
N THR A 232 18.38 -11.73 -6.93
CA THR A 232 19.05 -10.64 -6.21
C THR A 232 18.02 -9.71 -5.54
N ILE A 233 16.95 -9.36 -6.26
CA ILE A 233 15.88 -8.53 -5.72
C ILE A 233 15.15 -9.26 -4.59
N VAL A 234 14.82 -10.54 -4.76
CA VAL A 234 14.15 -11.33 -3.72
C VAL A 234 15.00 -11.40 -2.45
N ALA A 235 16.28 -11.74 -2.55
CA ALA A 235 17.19 -11.79 -1.41
C ALA A 235 17.32 -10.40 -0.70
N GLN A 236 17.35 -9.31 -1.47
CA GLN A 236 17.35 -7.98 -0.90
C GLN A 236 16.04 -7.69 -0.15
N LEU A 237 14.89 -8.03 -0.74
CA LEU A 237 13.58 -7.82 -0.13
C LEU A 237 13.40 -8.63 1.16
N GLU A 238 13.85 -9.88 1.20
CA GLU A 238 13.87 -10.70 2.41
C GLU A 238 14.68 -10.04 3.52
N HIS A 239 15.89 -9.59 3.19
CA HIS A 239 16.78 -8.93 4.13
C HIS A 239 16.18 -7.60 4.66
N GLU A 240 15.64 -6.77 3.82
CA GLU A 240 15.00 -5.51 4.23
C GLU A 240 13.73 -5.76 5.04
N ALA A 241 12.89 -6.72 4.63
CA ALA A 241 11.68 -7.08 5.35
C ALA A 241 11.96 -7.64 6.74
N SER A 242 13.09 -8.33 6.93
CA SER A 242 13.52 -8.82 8.25
C SER A 242 13.86 -7.68 9.21
N LYS A 243 14.33 -6.55 8.69
CA LYS A 243 14.60 -5.32 9.46
C LYS A 243 13.33 -4.50 9.71
N ALA A 244 12.34 -4.60 8.83
CA ALA A 244 11.09 -3.85 8.90
C ALA A 244 10.12 -4.47 9.92
N ARG A 245 10.60 -4.71 11.14
CA ARG A 245 9.77 -5.17 12.26
C ARG A 245 9.29 -3.97 13.07
N LEU A 246 8.01 -3.98 13.43
CA LEU A 246 7.48 -3.03 14.39
C LEU A 246 8.01 -3.37 15.78
N THR A 247 9.11 -2.70 16.17
CA THR A 247 9.58 -2.74 17.56
C THR A 247 8.59 -2.00 18.48
N PRO A 248 8.58 -2.26 19.80
CA PRO A 248 7.75 -1.49 20.74
C PRO A 248 7.89 0.02 20.59
N ARG A 249 9.12 0.50 20.33
CA ARG A 249 9.39 1.93 20.09
C ARG A 249 8.69 2.44 18.82
N VAL A 250 8.76 1.72 17.71
CA VAL A 250 8.14 2.12 16.43
C VAL A 250 6.62 2.05 16.57
N PHE A 251 6.10 0.99 17.17
CA PHE A 251 4.67 0.83 17.43
C PHE A 251 4.12 2.01 18.24
N LYS A 252 4.72 2.25 19.42
CA LYS A 252 4.32 3.35 20.31
C LYS A 252 4.38 4.70 19.59
N HIS A 253 5.47 4.97 18.84
CA HIS A 253 5.66 6.23 18.12
C HIS A 253 4.46 6.57 17.22
N PHE A 254 3.96 5.61 16.47
CA PHE A 254 2.86 5.83 15.53
C PHE A 254 1.48 5.75 16.18
N PHE A 255 1.23 4.72 16.99
CA PHE A 255 -0.12 4.45 17.49
C PHE A 255 -0.49 5.25 18.76
N SER A 256 0.47 5.84 19.46
CA SER A 256 0.15 6.82 20.51
C SER A 256 -0.04 8.26 19.99
N ALA A 257 0.14 8.47 18.68
CA ALA A 257 0.00 9.78 18.05
C ALA A 257 -1.03 9.81 16.91
N HIS A 258 -1.74 8.69 16.67
CA HIS A 258 -2.70 8.55 15.57
C HIS A 258 -3.93 7.73 16.00
N PRO A 259 -5.17 8.11 15.62
CA PRO A 259 -6.40 7.50 16.09
C PRO A 259 -6.63 6.06 15.62
N ALA A 260 -5.88 5.57 14.63
CA ALA A 260 -6.16 4.31 13.94
C ALA A 260 -6.34 3.09 14.86
N LEU A 261 -5.59 3.03 15.97
CA LEU A 261 -5.75 1.95 16.94
C LEU A 261 -6.85 2.30 17.95
N ALA A 262 -6.92 3.55 18.40
CA ALA A 262 -7.88 3.98 19.40
C ALA A 262 -9.35 3.89 18.91
N GLU A 263 -9.57 4.12 17.64
CA GLU A 263 -10.88 4.00 16.99
C GLU A 263 -11.23 2.55 16.58
N ALA A 264 -10.30 1.62 16.75
CA ALA A 264 -10.53 0.22 16.40
C ALA A 264 -11.38 -0.49 17.45
N PRO A 265 -12.19 -1.50 17.08
CA PRO A 265 -12.93 -2.32 18.03
C PRO A 265 -12.01 -3.06 19.01
N ALA A 266 -12.51 -3.38 20.22
CA ALA A 266 -11.76 -4.10 21.25
C ALA A 266 -11.20 -5.47 20.77
N ALA A 267 -11.91 -6.14 19.86
CA ALA A 267 -11.41 -7.39 19.25
C ALA A 267 -10.11 -7.17 18.48
N VAL A 268 -9.91 -6.01 17.86
CA VAL A 268 -8.69 -5.64 17.16
C VAL A 268 -7.55 -5.40 18.14
N HIS A 269 -7.83 -4.74 19.27
CA HIS A 269 -6.84 -4.54 20.34
C HIS A 269 -6.33 -5.88 20.87
N ALA A 270 -7.22 -6.85 21.09
CA ALA A 270 -6.85 -8.20 21.53
C ALA A 270 -5.94 -8.92 20.52
N VAL A 271 -6.22 -8.81 19.22
CA VAL A 271 -5.37 -9.38 18.16
C VAL A 271 -3.99 -8.70 18.16
N VAL A 272 -3.94 -7.37 18.24
CA VAL A 272 -2.67 -6.62 18.27
C VAL A 272 -1.88 -6.97 19.52
N GLN A 273 -2.53 -7.05 20.70
CA GLN A 273 -1.87 -7.46 21.94
C GLN A 273 -1.27 -8.86 21.85
N ALA A 274 -1.98 -9.81 21.23
CA ALA A 274 -1.48 -11.17 21.02
C ALA A 274 -0.26 -11.22 20.09
N LEU A 275 -0.22 -10.36 19.07
CA LEU A 275 0.92 -10.26 18.15
C LEU A 275 2.16 -9.62 18.78
N TYR A 276 1.97 -8.80 19.81
CA TYR A 276 3.04 -8.05 20.48
C TYR A 276 2.99 -8.23 22.01
N PRO A 277 3.37 -9.40 22.56
CA PRO A 277 3.34 -9.64 24.02
C PRO A 277 4.16 -8.65 24.84
N GLY A 278 5.18 -8.03 24.22
CA GLY A 278 6.04 -7.03 24.87
C GLY A 278 5.54 -5.57 24.76
N ILE A 279 4.37 -5.35 24.17
CA ILE A 279 3.75 -4.03 24.05
C ILE A 279 2.50 -4.01 24.94
N ASP A 280 2.40 -3.02 25.80
CA ASP A 280 1.16 -2.72 26.53
C ASP A 280 0.27 -1.85 25.63
N VAL A 281 -0.71 -2.48 24.98
CA VAL A 281 -1.63 -1.81 24.06
C VAL A 281 -2.49 -0.79 24.80
N ASP A 282 -2.93 -1.08 26.03
CA ASP A 282 -3.76 -0.17 26.82
C ASP A 282 -2.98 1.09 27.19
N ALA A 283 -1.71 0.96 27.59
CA ALA A 283 -0.85 2.11 27.84
C ALA A 283 -0.63 2.99 26.60
N VAL A 284 -0.55 2.40 25.40
CA VAL A 284 -0.47 3.16 24.13
C VAL A 284 -1.77 3.92 23.86
N LEU A 285 -2.92 3.31 24.13
CA LEU A 285 -4.23 3.94 23.96
C LEU A 285 -4.45 5.08 24.97
N GLU A 286 -4.01 4.90 26.21
CA GLU A 286 -4.06 5.96 27.23
C GLU A 286 -3.19 7.17 26.84
N GLU A 287 -1.98 6.92 26.34
CA GLU A 287 -1.10 7.99 25.86
C GLU A 287 -1.73 8.74 24.67
N TYR A 288 -2.36 8.02 23.74
CA TYR A 288 -3.09 8.67 22.64
C TYR A 288 -4.21 9.58 23.17
N ARG A 289 -5.05 9.10 24.10
CA ARG A 289 -6.15 9.89 24.69
C ARG A 289 -5.62 11.14 25.39
N ALA A 290 -4.57 10.99 26.20
CA ALA A 290 -3.94 12.12 26.88
C ALA A 290 -3.37 13.19 25.93
N ARG A 291 -2.87 12.77 24.76
CA ARG A 291 -2.41 13.71 23.72
C ARG A 291 -3.59 14.37 23.01
N ALA A 292 -4.65 13.61 22.70
CA ALA A 292 -5.84 14.13 22.05
C ALA A 292 -6.56 15.18 22.91
N ASP A 293 -6.65 14.95 24.23
CA ASP A 293 -7.26 15.89 25.19
C ASP A 293 -6.46 17.21 25.35
N ASN A 294 -5.13 17.16 25.10
CA ASN A 294 -4.25 18.34 25.16
C ASN A 294 -4.12 19.09 23.82
N THR A 295 -4.69 18.56 22.74
CA THR A 295 -4.72 19.27 21.45
C THR A 295 -5.94 20.19 21.39
N VAL A 296 -5.70 21.51 21.27
CA VAL A 296 -6.78 22.50 21.03
C VAL A 296 -7.46 22.11 19.71
N PRO A 297 -8.81 22.01 19.68
CA PRO A 297 -9.52 21.66 18.46
C PRO A 297 -9.16 22.63 17.33
N TYR A 298 -8.88 22.10 16.15
CA TYR A 298 -8.53 22.89 14.94
C TYR A 298 -9.61 23.95 14.60
N SER A 299 -10.87 23.72 15.03
CA SER A 299 -11.96 24.68 14.98
C SER A 299 -11.67 25.98 15.73
N ASP A 300 -10.97 25.91 16.86
CA ASP A 300 -10.73 27.07 17.71
C ASP A 300 -9.53 27.90 17.26
N LEU A 301 -8.57 27.26 16.58
CA LEU A 301 -7.46 27.95 15.91
C LEU A 301 -7.91 28.69 14.64
N ALA A 302 -8.86 28.13 13.89
CA ALA A 302 -9.41 28.79 12.70
C ALA A 302 -10.26 30.03 13.06
N LEU A 303 -10.97 30.01 14.18
CA LEU A 303 -11.72 31.17 14.68
C LEU A 303 -10.82 32.29 15.22
N ALA A 304 -9.66 31.94 15.78
CA ALA A 304 -8.69 32.90 16.33
C ALA A 304 -7.87 33.63 15.22
N MET A 305 -7.90 33.17 13.98
CA MET A 305 -7.17 33.75 12.85
C MET A 305 -8.05 34.58 11.89
N LEU A 306 -9.35 34.78 12.18
CA LEU A 306 -10.18 35.70 11.42
C LEU A 306 -9.90 37.12 11.91
N PRO A 307 -9.52 38.08 11.03
CA PRO A 307 -9.42 39.49 11.41
C PRO A 307 -10.80 40.04 11.76
N ALA A 308 -10.83 40.84 12.82
CA ALA A 308 -12.00 41.51 13.35
C ALA A 308 -12.61 42.50 12.33
#